data_3554f7c753e1abb906f015747f07a20f
#
_entry.id   3554f7c753e1abb906f015747f07a20f
#
_cell.length_a   1.000
_cell.length_b   1.000
_cell.length_c   1.000
_cell.angle_alpha   90.00
_cell.angle_beta   90.00
_cell.angle_gamma   90.00
#
_symmetry.space_group_name_H-M   'P 1'
#
loop_
_entity.id
_entity.type
_entity.pdbx_description
1 polymer ?
#
loop_
_entity_poly.entity_id
_entity_poly.type
_entity_poly.pdbx_seq_one_letter_code
_entity_poly.pdbx_strand_id
1 'polypeptide(L)'
;MTKNKKWIGTVILLLVLLCGWMAWSKWASTTRIGLVNFQNFQTTSLIKSNEDQFIKYEEVPLEELGRLDRYDFVLGFGMGLRMTAGQREQLQKAADKGTPVYIYAATNPENNICNLDSITKADITSYIGNGNKKNYRNMARYIRRQIDRKLFFVTPADTAVESASDVLFHLDENLSFSTVTDYENYIKGHGFYREGQPKVAIVGGLNDPFSGNRDNIDSLIVSFQRAGLNVYPISSYMKRLAFLKEIQP
;
A
#
# COMPACT_ATOMS: atom_id res chain seq x y z
N MET A 1 27.40 53.02 -17.06
CA MET A 1 27.04 51.73 -17.71
C MET A 1 27.13 50.48 -16.80
N THR A 2 27.72 50.53 -15.62
CA THR A 2 27.92 49.33 -14.75
C THR A 2 26.72 48.95 -13.89
N LYS A 3 25.86 49.92 -13.51
CA LYS A 3 24.70 49.69 -12.65
C LYS A 3 23.61 48.84 -13.33
N ASN A 4 23.37 49.05 -14.62
CA ASN A 4 22.37 48.30 -15.39
C ASN A 4 22.78 46.85 -15.64
N LYS A 5 24.09 46.56 -15.81
CA LYS A 5 24.58 45.18 -15.98
C LYS A 5 24.37 44.33 -14.72
N LYS A 6 24.60 44.90 -13.53
CA LYS A 6 24.35 44.20 -12.25
C LYS A 6 22.87 43.89 -12.07
N TRP A 7 21.99 44.82 -12.40
CA TRP A 7 20.53 44.65 -12.29
C TRP A 7 20.01 43.56 -13.25
N ILE A 8 20.51 43.56 -14.50
CA ILE A 8 20.18 42.52 -15.49
C ILE A 8 20.65 41.12 -15.00
N GLY A 9 21.87 41.03 -14.45
CA GLY A 9 22.37 39.78 -13.87
C GLY A 9 21.51 39.25 -12.71
N THR A 10 21.05 40.14 -11.83
CA THR A 10 20.13 39.78 -10.73
C THR A 10 18.78 39.28 -11.24
N VAL A 11 18.21 39.92 -12.24
CA VAL A 11 16.93 39.49 -12.84
C VAL A 11 17.07 38.12 -13.51
N ILE A 12 18.16 37.88 -14.26
CA ILE A 12 18.42 36.58 -14.88
C ILE A 12 18.56 35.51 -13.81
N LEU A 13 19.29 35.74 -12.72
CA LEU A 13 19.44 34.79 -11.62
C LEU A 13 18.08 34.46 -10.98
N LEU A 14 17.24 35.48 -10.72
CA LEU A 14 15.89 35.27 -10.17
C LEU A 14 15.01 34.41 -11.11
N LEU A 15 15.07 34.69 -12.42
CA LEU A 15 14.34 33.90 -13.41
C LEU A 15 14.83 32.45 -13.45
N VAL A 16 16.13 32.19 -13.39
CA VAL A 16 16.70 30.84 -13.35
C VAL A 16 16.26 30.10 -12.09
N LEU A 17 16.28 30.77 -10.91
CA LEU A 17 15.81 30.19 -9.67
C LEU A 17 14.31 29.90 -9.70
N LEU A 18 13.51 30.79 -10.26
CA LEU A 18 12.06 30.60 -10.42
C LEU A 18 11.76 29.41 -11.36
N CYS A 19 12.41 29.36 -12.52
CA CYS A 19 12.28 28.23 -13.46
C CYS A 19 12.74 26.91 -12.83
N GLY A 20 13.85 26.94 -12.10
CA GLY A 20 14.35 25.78 -11.37
C GLY A 20 13.36 25.30 -10.30
N TRP A 21 12.79 26.23 -9.53
CA TRP A 21 11.76 25.90 -8.53
C TRP A 21 10.48 25.37 -9.17
N MET A 22 10.02 25.95 -10.28
CA MET A 22 8.85 25.45 -11.01
C MET A 22 9.09 24.06 -11.58
N ALA A 23 10.27 23.81 -12.16
CA ALA A 23 10.65 22.50 -12.67
C ALA A 23 10.72 21.46 -11.53
N TRP A 24 11.34 21.82 -10.40
CA TRP A 24 11.36 20.97 -9.21
C TRP A 24 9.97 20.66 -8.70
N SER A 25 9.14 21.67 -8.50
CA SER A 25 7.76 21.53 -8.00
C SER A 25 6.95 20.60 -8.91
N LYS A 26 7.06 20.74 -10.22
CA LYS A 26 6.29 19.96 -11.19
C LYS A 26 6.80 18.53 -11.35
N TRP A 27 8.12 18.31 -11.39
CA TRP A 27 8.69 17.05 -11.85
C TRP A 27 9.47 16.26 -10.80
N ALA A 28 9.80 16.86 -9.67
CA ALA A 28 10.68 16.25 -8.66
C ALA A 28 10.13 16.28 -7.24
N SER A 29 9.15 17.13 -6.93
CA SER A 29 8.60 17.25 -5.57
C SER A 29 7.97 15.95 -5.07
N THR A 30 7.75 15.87 -3.76
CA THR A 30 7.14 14.72 -3.11
C THR A 30 5.69 14.54 -3.59
N THR A 31 5.33 13.32 -3.94
CA THR A 31 3.95 12.90 -4.22
C THR A 31 3.21 12.68 -2.91
N ARG A 32 2.11 13.37 -2.70
CA ARG A 32 1.27 13.28 -1.50
C ARG A 32 -0.01 12.51 -1.81
N ILE A 33 -0.21 11.40 -1.12
CA ILE A 33 -1.38 10.53 -1.29
C ILE A 33 -2.25 10.69 -0.06
N GLY A 34 -3.45 11.24 -0.24
CA GLY A 34 -4.46 11.34 0.81
C GLY A 34 -5.24 10.04 0.95
N LEU A 35 -5.35 9.50 2.15
CA LEU A 35 -6.10 8.29 2.47
C LEU A 35 -7.39 8.63 3.20
N VAL A 36 -8.55 8.30 2.62
CA VAL A 36 -9.88 8.54 3.19
C VAL A 36 -10.50 7.23 3.66
N ASN A 37 -10.92 7.15 4.92
CA ASN A 37 -11.60 5.99 5.53
C ASN A 37 -10.79 4.69 5.52
N PHE A 38 -9.48 4.77 5.52
CA PHE A 38 -8.64 3.60 5.76
C PHE A 38 -8.57 3.28 7.25
N GLN A 39 -8.59 2.00 7.59
CA GLN A 39 -8.36 1.56 8.97
C GLN A 39 -6.86 1.60 9.28
N ASN A 40 -6.50 1.77 10.55
CA ASN A 40 -5.10 1.91 10.99
C ASN A 40 -4.17 0.81 10.46
N PHE A 41 -4.64 -0.45 10.41
CA PHE A 41 -3.82 -1.55 9.88
C PHE A 41 -3.59 -1.43 8.38
N GLN A 42 -4.57 -0.95 7.60
CA GLN A 42 -4.44 -0.73 6.16
C GLN A 42 -3.48 0.43 5.88
N THR A 43 -3.67 1.56 6.57
CA THR A 43 -2.76 2.71 6.48
C THR A 43 -1.33 2.29 6.83
N THR A 44 -1.15 1.52 7.92
CA THR A 44 0.16 1.02 8.35
C THR A 44 0.79 0.13 7.27
N SER A 45 0.02 -0.76 6.65
CA SER A 45 0.50 -1.62 5.57
C SER A 45 0.98 -0.83 4.36
N LEU A 46 0.22 0.19 3.95
CA LEU A 46 0.60 1.09 2.85
C LEU A 46 1.90 1.86 3.17
N ILE A 47 2.00 2.44 4.37
CA ILE A 47 3.16 3.21 4.81
C ILE A 47 4.40 2.33 4.92
N LYS A 48 4.30 1.16 5.59
CA LYS A 48 5.45 0.22 5.75
C LYS A 48 5.90 -0.39 4.42
N SER A 49 5.02 -0.48 3.43
CA SER A 49 5.36 -0.98 2.10
C SER A 49 6.04 0.06 1.22
N ASN A 50 5.93 1.34 1.57
CA ASN A 50 6.55 2.42 0.82
C ASN A 50 8.03 2.57 1.18
N GLU A 51 8.90 2.32 0.22
CA GLU A 51 10.36 2.48 0.33
C GLU A 51 10.87 3.78 -0.33
N ASP A 52 9.96 4.58 -0.91
CA ASP A 52 10.31 5.80 -1.65
C ASP A 52 10.13 7.04 -0.77
N GLN A 53 11.23 7.73 -0.47
CA GLN A 53 11.23 8.95 0.34
C GLN A 53 10.47 10.13 -0.31
N PHE A 54 10.22 10.06 -1.62
CA PHE A 54 9.47 11.06 -2.37
C PHE A 54 7.98 10.75 -2.48
N ILE A 55 7.48 9.76 -1.74
CA ILE A 55 6.05 9.44 -1.64
C ILE A 55 5.64 9.50 -0.18
N LYS A 56 4.54 10.20 0.10
CA LYS A 56 3.98 10.32 1.45
C LYS A 56 2.50 9.98 1.45
N TYR A 57 2.10 9.15 2.40
CA TYR A 57 0.71 8.89 2.72
C TYR A 57 0.27 9.76 3.89
N GLU A 58 -0.91 10.37 3.79
CA GLU A 58 -1.51 11.20 4.84
C GLU A 58 -2.97 10.79 5.01
N GLU A 59 -3.40 10.57 6.24
CA GLU A 59 -4.82 10.34 6.54
C GLU A 59 -5.60 11.64 6.35
N VAL A 60 -6.77 11.51 5.71
CA VAL A 60 -7.67 12.63 5.45
C VAL A 60 -8.96 12.42 6.24
N PRO A 61 -9.16 13.16 7.34
CA PRO A 61 -10.43 13.16 8.05
C PRO A 61 -11.58 13.64 7.15
N LEU A 62 -12.78 13.11 7.36
CA LEU A 62 -13.97 13.49 6.56
C LEU A 62 -14.32 14.97 6.71
N GLU A 63 -13.89 15.62 7.77
CA GLU A 63 -14.06 17.05 8.02
C GLU A 63 -13.14 17.93 7.16
N GLU A 64 -12.07 17.33 6.60
CA GLU A 64 -11.06 18.05 5.81
C GLU A 64 -11.19 17.85 4.29
N LEU A 65 -12.27 17.24 3.81
CA LEU A 65 -12.50 17.00 2.38
C LEU A 65 -12.57 18.31 1.53
N GLY A 66 -12.70 19.45 2.16
CA GLY A 66 -12.62 20.76 1.50
C GLY A 66 -11.20 21.19 1.08
N ARG A 67 -10.15 20.46 1.46
CA ARG A 67 -8.73 20.80 1.24
C ARG A 67 -7.96 19.72 0.48
N LEU A 68 -8.60 19.06 -0.47
CA LEU A 68 -8.01 17.94 -1.21
C LEU A 68 -7.04 18.37 -2.33
N ASP A 69 -7.02 19.64 -2.68
CA ASP A 69 -6.10 20.26 -3.65
C ASP A 69 -4.62 20.21 -3.24
N ARG A 70 -4.35 19.88 -1.98
CA ARG A 70 -2.99 19.66 -1.45
C ARG A 70 -2.43 18.26 -1.74
N TYR A 71 -3.24 17.35 -2.26
CA TYR A 71 -2.85 15.97 -2.59
C TYR A 71 -2.71 15.77 -4.10
N ASP A 72 -1.73 15.00 -4.49
CA ASP A 72 -1.51 14.60 -5.88
C ASP A 72 -2.38 13.40 -6.26
N PHE A 73 -2.87 12.67 -5.27
CA PHE A 73 -3.86 11.60 -5.42
C PHE A 73 -4.65 11.39 -4.12
N VAL A 74 -5.94 11.15 -4.23
CA VAL A 74 -6.81 10.81 -3.09
C VAL A 74 -7.38 9.42 -3.30
N LEU A 75 -7.03 8.51 -2.40
CA LEU A 75 -7.51 7.13 -2.37
C LEU A 75 -8.46 6.95 -1.18
N GLY A 76 -9.70 6.58 -1.45
CA GLY A 76 -10.67 6.28 -0.41
C GLY A 76 -10.98 4.78 -0.34
N PHE A 77 -11.22 4.28 0.87
CA PHE A 77 -11.74 2.93 1.10
C PHE A 77 -13.26 3.02 1.31
N GLY A 78 -14.04 2.59 0.33
CA GLY A 78 -15.48 2.82 0.30
C GLY A 78 -16.31 1.86 1.14
N MET A 79 -15.75 0.72 1.57
CA MET A 79 -16.45 -0.21 2.45
C MET A 79 -16.67 0.43 3.83
N GLY A 80 -17.94 0.53 4.23
CA GLY A 80 -18.31 1.18 5.49
C GLY A 80 -18.16 2.71 5.51
N LEU A 81 -17.77 3.34 4.40
CA LEU A 81 -17.65 4.80 4.29
C LEU A 81 -19.02 5.46 4.43
N ARG A 82 -19.15 6.33 5.43
CA ARG A 82 -20.36 7.10 5.70
C ARG A 82 -20.05 8.58 5.50
N MET A 83 -20.51 9.15 4.41
CA MET A 83 -20.40 10.58 4.11
C MET A 83 -21.75 11.27 4.14
N THR A 84 -21.80 12.48 4.64
CA THR A 84 -22.94 13.39 4.46
C THR A 84 -23.00 13.86 3.01
N ALA A 85 -24.13 14.40 2.57
CA ALA A 85 -24.27 14.98 1.23
C ALA A 85 -23.23 16.08 0.97
N GLY A 86 -22.96 16.96 1.94
CA GLY A 86 -21.95 18.01 1.83
C GLY A 86 -20.53 17.48 1.71
N GLN A 87 -20.18 16.38 2.39
CA GLN A 87 -18.87 15.75 2.27
C GLN A 87 -18.69 15.09 0.89
N ARG A 88 -19.72 14.44 0.36
CA ARG A 88 -19.70 13.91 -1.01
C ARG A 88 -19.53 15.04 -2.05
N GLU A 89 -20.25 16.14 -1.87
CA GLU A 89 -20.12 17.31 -2.75
C GLU A 89 -18.70 17.87 -2.73
N GLN A 90 -18.07 17.98 -1.56
CA GLN A 90 -16.69 18.46 -1.45
C GLN A 90 -15.71 17.53 -2.18
N LEU A 91 -15.87 16.21 -2.03
CA LEU A 91 -15.04 15.21 -2.71
C LEU A 91 -15.24 15.26 -4.23
N GLN A 92 -16.51 15.33 -4.69
CA GLN A 92 -16.84 15.47 -6.10
C GLN A 92 -16.28 16.77 -6.68
N LYS A 93 -16.42 17.88 -5.98
CA LYS A 93 -15.86 19.17 -6.39
C LYS A 93 -14.34 19.15 -6.52
N ALA A 94 -13.64 18.42 -5.66
CA ALA A 94 -12.19 18.23 -5.80
C ALA A 94 -11.85 17.42 -7.07
N ALA A 95 -12.60 16.34 -7.33
CA ALA A 95 -12.45 15.54 -8.55
C ALA A 95 -12.72 16.36 -9.82
N ASP A 96 -13.78 17.19 -9.81
CA ASP A 96 -14.16 18.06 -10.94
C ASP A 96 -13.10 19.15 -11.21
N LYS A 97 -12.39 19.59 -10.16
CA LYS A 97 -11.26 20.53 -10.28
C LYS A 97 -9.96 19.91 -10.75
N GLY A 98 -9.95 18.58 -10.93
CA GLY A 98 -8.81 17.84 -11.47
C GLY A 98 -7.90 17.19 -10.42
N THR A 99 -8.24 17.24 -9.11
CA THR A 99 -7.57 16.38 -8.13
C THR A 99 -7.90 14.92 -8.46
N PRO A 100 -6.92 14.06 -8.72
CA PRO A 100 -7.18 12.64 -8.98
C PRO A 100 -7.77 11.97 -7.73
N VAL A 101 -8.98 11.41 -7.86
CA VAL A 101 -9.72 10.79 -6.76
C VAL A 101 -10.19 9.41 -7.19
N TYR A 102 -10.06 8.43 -6.29
CA TYR A 102 -10.65 7.11 -6.46
C TYR A 102 -11.14 6.54 -5.14
N ILE A 103 -12.43 6.25 -5.02
CA ILE A 103 -13.02 5.51 -3.91
C ILE A 103 -13.10 4.04 -4.30
N TYR A 104 -12.18 3.24 -3.78
CA TYR A 104 -12.12 1.80 -3.98
C TYR A 104 -13.17 1.07 -3.14
N ALA A 105 -13.80 0.02 -3.68
CA ALA A 105 -14.75 -0.85 -2.99
C ALA A 105 -15.93 -0.11 -2.34
N ALA A 106 -16.48 0.91 -3.03
CA ALA A 106 -17.65 1.62 -2.53
C ALA A 106 -18.88 0.70 -2.44
N THR A 107 -19.38 0.49 -1.21
CA THR A 107 -20.61 -0.30 -0.94
C THR A 107 -21.88 0.54 -1.11
N ASN A 108 -21.78 1.86 -0.93
CA ASN A 108 -22.84 2.80 -1.27
C ASN A 108 -22.54 3.40 -2.66
N PRO A 109 -23.45 3.22 -3.67
CA PRO A 109 -23.25 3.77 -5.01
C PRO A 109 -23.00 5.28 -5.05
N GLU A 110 -23.60 6.06 -4.14
CA GLU A 110 -23.40 7.50 -4.03
C GLU A 110 -21.95 7.88 -3.66
N ASN A 111 -21.20 6.96 -3.05
CA ASN A 111 -19.82 7.16 -2.67
C ASN A 111 -18.83 6.70 -3.76
N ASN A 112 -19.33 6.18 -4.88
CA ASN A 112 -18.48 5.69 -5.98
C ASN A 112 -17.95 6.87 -6.81
N ILE A 113 -17.06 7.67 -6.22
CA ILE A 113 -16.46 8.84 -6.86
C ILE A 113 -15.10 8.43 -7.43
N CYS A 114 -14.92 8.65 -8.73
CA CYS A 114 -13.69 8.35 -9.46
C CYS A 114 -13.59 9.21 -10.70
N ASN A 115 -12.49 9.94 -10.85
CA ASN A 115 -12.16 10.71 -12.05
C ASN A 115 -10.94 10.18 -12.80
N LEU A 116 -10.49 8.95 -12.49
CA LEU A 116 -9.44 8.28 -13.22
C LEU A 116 -9.99 7.70 -14.53
N ASP A 117 -9.15 7.61 -15.54
CA ASP A 117 -9.46 6.82 -16.73
C ASP A 117 -9.57 5.32 -16.40
N SER A 118 -10.15 4.54 -17.32
CA SER A 118 -10.44 3.12 -17.11
C SER A 118 -9.19 2.27 -16.87
N ILE A 119 -8.08 2.59 -17.54
CA ILE A 119 -6.81 1.84 -17.42
C ILE A 119 -6.19 2.13 -16.06
N THR A 120 -6.01 3.41 -15.72
CA THR A 120 -5.46 3.83 -14.43
C THR A 120 -6.29 3.29 -13.27
N LYS A 121 -7.63 3.33 -13.37
CA LYS A 121 -8.53 2.74 -12.37
C LYS A 121 -8.30 1.23 -12.23
N ALA A 122 -8.20 0.49 -13.34
CA ALA A 122 -7.98 -0.96 -13.31
C ALA A 122 -6.63 -1.32 -12.66
N ASP A 123 -5.56 -0.59 -12.99
CA ASP A 123 -4.23 -0.81 -12.41
C ASP A 123 -4.24 -0.56 -10.89
N ILE A 124 -4.78 0.58 -10.42
CA ILE A 124 -4.90 0.87 -8.98
C ILE A 124 -5.77 -0.18 -8.28
N THR A 125 -6.88 -0.60 -8.90
CA THR A 125 -7.74 -1.65 -8.37
C THR A 125 -7.00 -2.98 -8.23
N SER A 126 -6.17 -3.34 -9.22
CA SER A 126 -5.37 -4.56 -9.18
C SER A 126 -4.34 -4.56 -8.06
N TYR A 127 -3.64 -3.43 -7.86
CA TYR A 127 -2.67 -3.31 -6.76
C TYR A 127 -3.32 -3.40 -5.38
N ILE A 128 -4.41 -2.66 -5.15
CA ILE A 128 -5.06 -2.61 -3.83
C ILE A 128 -5.89 -3.85 -3.55
N GLY A 129 -6.52 -4.43 -4.56
CA GLY A 129 -7.34 -5.64 -4.44
C GLY A 129 -6.51 -6.89 -4.14
N ASN A 130 -5.28 -6.94 -4.66
CA ASN A 130 -4.29 -7.97 -4.36
C ASN A 130 -3.30 -7.49 -3.29
N GLY A 131 -3.80 -6.89 -2.24
CA GLY A 131 -3.04 -6.14 -1.23
C GLY A 131 -1.92 -6.92 -0.56
N ASN A 132 -0.71 -6.80 -1.07
CA ASN A 132 0.52 -7.28 -0.45
C ASN A 132 1.60 -6.19 -0.50
N LYS A 133 2.68 -6.36 0.24
CA LYS A 133 3.77 -5.38 0.36
C LYS A 133 4.32 -4.96 -1.01
N LYS A 134 4.51 -5.94 -1.93
CA LYS A 134 5.02 -5.66 -3.28
C LYS A 134 4.03 -4.83 -4.10
N ASN A 135 2.75 -5.17 -4.05
CA ASN A 135 1.70 -4.45 -4.76
C ASN A 135 1.49 -3.04 -4.20
N TYR A 136 1.48 -2.87 -2.88
CA TYR A 136 1.37 -1.54 -2.27
C TYR A 136 2.54 -0.63 -2.63
N ARG A 137 3.76 -1.16 -2.64
CA ARG A 137 4.94 -0.44 -3.12
C ARG A 137 4.83 -0.05 -4.59
N ASN A 138 4.42 -0.97 -5.45
CA ASN A 138 4.24 -0.70 -6.87
C ASN A 138 3.09 0.26 -7.14
N MET A 139 1.99 0.19 -6.37
CA MET A 139 0.92 1.18 -6.43
C MET A 139 1.43 2.59 -6.14
N ALA A 140 2.22 2.77 -5.09
CA ALA A 140 2.82 4.07 -4.75
C ALA A 140 3.69 4.61 -5.91
N ARG A 141 4.55 3.77 -6.48
CA ARG A 141 5.40 4.11 -7.64
C ARG A 141 4.57 4.44 -8.88
N TYR A 142 3.51 3.68 -9.13
CA TYR A 142 2.57 3.92 -10.22
C TYR A 142 1.88 5.27 -10.06
N ILE A 143 1.36 5.59 -8.88
CA ILE A 143 0.73 6.88 -8.58
C ILE A 143 1.70 8.01 -8.87
N ARG A 144 2.94 7.93 -8.35
CA ARG A 144 3.96 8.97 -8.56
C ARG A 144 4.27 9.18 -10.04
N ARG A 145 4.42 8.12 -10.82
CA ARG A 145 4.83 8.20 -12.23
C ARG A 145 3.69 8.49 -13.17
N GLN A 146 2.56 7.79 -13.03
CA GLN A 146 1.47 7.83 -14.02
C GLN A 146 0.39 8.86 -13.69
N ILE A 147 0.06 9.03 -12.39
CA ILE A 147 -1.01 9.95 -11.96
C ILE A 147 -0.42 11.34 -11.70
N ASP A 148 0.57 11.45 -10.82
CA ASP A 148 1.24 12.70 -10.48
C ASP A 148 2.26 13.16 -11.55
N ARG A 149 2.64 12.27 -12.47
CA ARG A 149 3.51 12.57 -13.64
C ARG A 149 4.88 13.13 -13.27
N LYS A 150 5.46 12.70 -12.15
CA LYS A 150 6.83 13.03 -11.79
C LYS A 150 7.81 12.37 -12.76
N LEU A 151 8.90 13.07 -13.08
CA LEU A 151 9.94 12.61 -14.01
C LEU A 151 11.25 12.26 -13.31
N PHE A 152 11.51 12.89 -12.16
CA PHE A 152 12.74 12.69 -11.40
C PHE A 152 12.47 11.91 -10.13
N PHE A 153 13.44 11.12 -9.70
CA PHE A 153 13.36 10.27 -8.51
C PHE A 153 12.15 9.33 -8.57
N VAL A 154 11.99 8.67 -9.70
CA VAL A 154 10.87 7.77 -9.97
C VAL A 154 11.40 6.37 -10.24
N THR A 155 10.94 5.41 -9.47
CA THR A 155 11.17 3.99 -9.74
C THR A 155 9.98 3.44 -10.54
N PRO A 156 10.21 2.69 -11.63
CA PRO A 156 9.13 2.02 -12.34
C PRO A 156 8.32 1.09 -11.44
N ALA A 157 7.02 1.01 -11.66
CA ALA A 157 6.16 0.03 -11.03
C ALA A 157 6.12 -1.25 -11.88
N ASP A 158 6.24 -2.40 -11.23
CA ASP A 158 5.91 -3.68 -11.85
C ASP A 158 4.38 -3.83 -11.91
N THR A 159 3.89 -4.73 -12.75
CA THR A 159 2.48 -5.13 -12.74
C THR A 159 2.09 -5.75 -11.41
N ALA A 160 0.81 -5.61 -11.04
CA ALA A 160 0.29 -6.24 -9.84
C ALA A 160 0.39 -7.76 -9.95
N VAL A 161 0.75 -8.41 -8.85
CA VAL A 161 0.77 -9.86 -8.72
C VAL A 161 -0.38 -10.33 -7.86
N GLU A 162 -0.96 -11.46 -8.17
CA GLU A 162 -2.01 -12.05 -7.33
C GLU A 162 -1.46 -12.38 -5.94
N SER A 163 -2.20 -12.01 -4.91
CA SER A 163 -1.89 -12.44 -3.55
C SER A 163 -2.24 -13.92 -3.39
N ALA A 164 -1.30 -14.68 -2.89
CA ALA A 164 -1.54 -16.07 -2.58
C ALA A 164 -2.58 -16.17 -1.45
N SER A 165 -3.68 -16.87 -1.74
CA SER A 165 -4.70 -17.21 -0.75
C SER A 165 -4.57 -18.68 -0.37
N ASP A 166 -5.00 -19.03 0.85
CA ASP A 166 -4.97 -20.43 1.32
C ASP A 166 -3.55 -21.04 1.33
N VAL A 167 -2.66 -20.44 2.11
CA VAL A 167 -1.24 -20.81 2.19
C VAL A 167 -0.76 -20.97 3.63
N LEU A 168 0.34 -21.73 3.78
CA LEU A 168 1.23 -21.63 4.93
C LEU A 168 2.36 -20.66 4.61
N PHE A 169 2.94 -20.04 5.62
CA PHE A 169 4.02 -19.06 5.48
C PHE A 169 5.01 -19.16 6.65
N HIS A 170 6.12 -18.47 6.55
CA HIS A 170 7.12 -18.41 7.62
C HIS A 170 7.63 -16.97 7.77
N LEU A 171 8.78 -16.75 8.37
CA LEU A 171 9.35 -15.40 8.60
C LEU A 171 9.78 -14.67 7.33
N ASP A 172 10.06 -15.40 6.23
CA ASP A 172 10.34 -14.76 4.94
C ASP A 172 9.04 -14.24 4.30
N GLU A 173 8.93 -12.94 4.17
CA GLU A 173 7.76 -12.26 3.60
C GLU A 173 7.52 -12.55 2.11
N ASN A 174 8.46 -13.18 1.43
CA ASN A 174 8.36 -13.49 0.00
C ASN A 174 8.00 -14.97 -0.25
N LEU A 175 7.93 -15.80 0.79
CA LEU A 175 7.67 -17.22 0.67
C LEU A 175 6.29 -17.60 1.20
N SER A 176 5.58 -18.40 0.41
CA SER A 176 4.33 -19.05 0.78
C SER A 176 4.27 -20.45 0.21
N PHE A 177 3.52 -21.32 0.86
CA PHE A 177 3.43 -22.74 0.54
C PHE A 177 1.96 -23.13 0.43
N SER A 178 1.57 -23.70 -0.69
CA SER A 178 0.20 -24.15 -0.96
C SER A 178 -0.14 -25.53 -0.38
N THR A 179 0.89 -26.26 0.09
CA THR A 179 0.75 -27.59 0.72
C THR A 179 1.51 -27.66 2.04
N VAL A 180 1.05 -28.51 2.96
CA VAL A 180 1.75 -28.78 4.22
C VAL A 180 3.09 -29.45 3.95
N THR A 181 3.14 -30.34 2.97
CA THR A 181 4.38 -31.05 2.58
C THR A 181 5.49 -30.09 2.17
N ASP A 182 5.20 -29.11 1.30
CA ASP A 182 6.20 -28.13 0.86
C ASP A 182 6.67 -27.26 2.03
N TYR A 183 5.74 -26.85 2.89
CA TYR A 183 6.08 -26.13 4.09
C TYR A 183 6.96 -26.94 5.04
N GLU A 184 6.63 -28.22 5.29
CA GLU A 184 7.46 -29.08 6.14
C GLU A 184 8.86 -29.29 5.56
N ASN A 185 8.98 -29.48 4.25
CA ASN A 185 10.27 -29.57 3.59
C ASN A 185 11.11 -28.31 3.81
N TYR A 186 10.46 -27.14 3.72
CA TYR A 186 11.12 -25.87 3.99
C TYR A 186 11.62 -25.78 5.43
N ILE A 187 10.76 -26.00 6.43
CA ILE A 187 11.16 -25.86 7.84
C ILE A 187 12.18 -26.92 8.27
N LYS A 188 12.13 -28.12 7.70
CA LYS A 188 13.15 -29.17 7.88
C LYS A 188 14.50 -28.76 7.28
N GLY A 189 14.48 -28.26 6.05
CA GLY A 189 15.69 -27.81 5.35
C GLY A 189 16.39 -26.63 6.01
N HIS A 190 15.65 -25.79 6.76
CA HIS A 190 16.18 -24.63 7.44
C HIS A 190 16.39 -24.82 8.96
N GLY A 191 16.21 -26.03 9.48
CA GLY A 191 16.44 -26.33 10.89
C GLY A 191 15.37 -25.77 11.85
N PHE A 192 14.19 -25.41 11.34
CA PHE A 192 13.06 -24.94 12.15
C PHE A 192 12.16 -26.07 12.62
N TYR A 193 12.28 -27.29 12.05
CA TYR A 193 11.53 -28.47 12.45
C TYR A 193 12.30 -29.29 13.47
N ARG A 194 11.62 -29.78 14.49
CA ARG A 194 12.18 -30.64 15.54
C ARG A 194 11.38 -31.96 15.62
N GLU A 195 12.02 -33.05 15.35
CA GLU A 195 11.40 -34.38 15.39
C GLU A 195 10.81 -34.68 16.78
N GLY A 196 9.59 -35.22 16.82
CA GLY A 196 8.93 -35.60 18.08
C GLY A 196 8.41 -34.45 18.93
N GLN A 197 8.60 -33.18 18.51
CA GLN A 197 8.07 -32.07 19.25
C GLN A 197 6.62 -31.72 18.82
N PRO A 198 5.80 -31.19 19.74
CA PRO A 198 4.40 -30.80 19.41
C PRO A 198 4.33 -29.84 18.26
N LYS A 199 3.24 -29.93 17.49
CA LYS A 199 2.88 -29.02 16.41
C LYS A 199 1.91 -27.97 16.92
N VAL A 200 2.07 -26.71 16.51
CA VAL A 200 1.19 -25.59 16.83
C VAL A 200 0.80 -24.89 15.55
N ALA A 201 -0.49 -24.80 15.26
CA ALA A 201 -1.01 -24.00 14.17
C ALA A 201 -1.36 -22.58 14.63
N ILE A 202 -0.82 -21.56 13.95
CA ILE A 202 -1.22 -20.18 14.09
C ILE A 202 -2.19 -19.88 12.95
N VAL A 203 -3.48 -19.79 13.26
CA VAL A 203 -4.49 -19.48 12.25
C VAL A 203 -4.75 -17.99 12.27
N GLY A 204 -4.16 -17.29 11.31
CA GLY A 204 -4.36 -15.87 11.11
C GLY A 204 -5.78 -15.58 10.66
N GLY A 205 -6.36 -14.50 11.19
CA GLY A 205 -7.58 -13.92 10.68
C GLY A 205 -7.35 -13.23 9.34
N LEU A 206 -8.03 -12.15 9.13
CA LEU A 206 -8.15 -11.39 7.88
C LEU A 206 -6.87 -10.69 7.35
N ASN A 207 -5.76 -10.75 8.07
CA ASN A 207 -4.55 -10.05 7.66
C ASN A 207 -3.74 -10.92 6.72
N ASP A 208 -3.62 -10.44 5.49
CA ASP A 208 -2.68 -10.97 4.53
C ASP A 208 -1.25 -10.95 5.13
N PRO A 209 -0.59 -12.09 5.28
CA PRO A 209 0.76 -12.17 5.83
C PRO A 209 1.79 -11.40 4.98
N PHE A 210 1.43 -11.05 3.73
CA PHE A 210 2.28 -10.32 2.79
C PHE A 210 2.02 -8.81 2.79
N SER A 211 1.12 -8.32 3.64
CA SER A 211 0.76 -6.89 3.70
C SER A 211 1.82 -5.98 4.35
N GLY A 212 2.89 -6.56 4.89
CA GLY A 212 3.94 -5.80 5.61
C GLY A 212 3.56 -5.43 7.05
N ASN A 213 2.42 -5.87 7.56
CA ASN A 213 1.97 -5.62 8.94
C ASN A 213 1.78 -6.93 9.70
N ARG A 214 2.87 -7.68 9.88
CA ARG A 214 2.87 -9.03 10.45
C ARG A 214 3.72 -9.20 11.71
N ASP A 215 4.23 -8.12 12.26
CA ASP A 215 5.17 -8.14 13.41
C ASP A 215 4.66 -9.01 14.58
N ASN A 216 3.34 -8.98 14.84
CA ASN A 216 2.72 -9.80 15.89
C ASN A 216 2.80 -11.30 15.59
N ILE A 217 2.53 -11.70 14.33
CA ILE A 217 2.58 -13.09 13.90
C ILE A 217 4.03 -13.58 13.90
N ASP A 218 4.95 -12.79 13.40
CA ASP A 218 6.38 -13.11 13.41
C ASP A 218 6.90 -13.29 14.83
N SER A 219 6.48 -12.46 15.76
CA SER A 219 6.81 -12.59 17.18
C SER A 219 6.27 -13.88 17.78
N LEU A 220 5.06 -14.32 17.40
CA LEU A 220 4.49 -15.59 17.83
C LEU A 220 5.27 -16.78 17.23
N ILE A 221 5.59 -16.75 15.94
CA ILE A 221 6.40 -17.80 15.28
C ILE A 221 7.71 -17.98 16.03
N VAL A 222 8.45 -16.88 16.23
CA VAL A 222 9.75 -16.90 16.93
C VAL A 222 9.61 -17.42 18.36
N SER A 223 8.58 -16.97 19.08
CA SER A 223 8.36 -17.37 20.48
C SER A 223 8.07 -18.87 20.63
N PHE A 224 7.20 -19.41 19.79
CA PHE A 224 6.88 -20.84 19.80
C PHE A 224 8.07 -21.70 19.35
N GLN A 225 8.83 -21.26 18.35
CA GLN A 225 10.06 -21.96 17.94
C GLN A 225 11.11 -21.98 19.04
N ARG A 226 11.28 -20.87 19.79
CA ARG A 226 12.17 -20.83 20.95
C ARG A 226 11.70 -21.77 22.07
N ALA A 227 10.40 -21.96 22.24
CA ALA A 227 9.82 -22.92 23.15
C ALA A 227 9.96 -24.38 22.67
N GLY A 228 10.55 -24.63 21.51
CA GLY A 228 10.80 -25.96 20.99
C GLY A 228 9.65 -26.57 20.18
N LEU A 229 8.65 -25.78 19.81
CA LEU A 229 7.47 -26.25 19.08
C LEU A 229 7.67 -26.17 17.56
N ASN A 230 7.00 -27.07 16.83
CA ASN A 230 6.88 -27.01 15.37
C ASN A 230 5.70 -26.11 15.01
N VAL A 231 5.98 -24.97 14.36
CA VAL A 231 5.00 -23.89 14.16
C VAL A 231 4.50 -23.90 12.73
N TYR A 232 3.19 -23.84 12.55
CA TYR A 232 2.49 -23.84 11.26
C TYR A 232 1.59 -22.60 11.12
N PRO A 233 2.12 -21.48 10.64
CA PRO A 233 1.32 -20.29 10.37
C PRO A 233 0.47 -20.48 9.11
N ILE A 234 -0.84 -20.28 9.23
CA ILE A 234 -1.82 -20.49 8.18
C ILE A 234 -2.52 -19.16 7.87
N SER A 235 -2.49 -18.76 6.61
CA SER A 235 -3.34 -17.72 6.05
C SER A 235 -4.33 -18.36 5.07
N SER A 236 -5.55 -18.57 5.50
CA SER A 236 -6.52 -19.31 4.71
C SER A 236 -7.95 -18.97 5.10
N TYR A 237 -8.80 -18.83 4.10
CA TYR A 237 -10.24 -18.77 4.26
C TYR A 237 -10.90 -20.14 4.01
N MET A 238 -10.58 -20.74 2.86
CA MET A 238 -11.31 -21.91 2.38
C MET A 238 -10.67 -23.22 2.84
N LYS A 239 -9.32 -23.28 2.90
CA LYS A 239 -8.58 -24.51 3.21
C LYS A 239 -8.16 -24.65 4.67
N ARG A 240 -8.59 -23.74 5.56
CA ARG A 240 -8.19 -23.74 6.98
C ARG A 240 -8.36 -25.11 7.65
N LEU A 241 -9.54 -25.71 7.52
CA LEU A 241 -9.82 -27.03 8.11
C LEU A 241 -9.02 -28.15 7.45
N ALA A 242 -8.75 -28.06 6.14
CA ALA A 242 -7.93 -29.05 5.44
C ALA A 242 -6.50 -29.02 5.97
N PHE A 243 -5.89 -27.83 6.08
CA PHE A 243 -4.56 -27.68 6.67
C PHE A 243 -4.49 -28.21 8.11
N LEU A 244 -5.46 -27.85 8.97
CA LEU A 244 -5.49 -28.33 10.35
C LEU A 244 -5.61 -29.87 10.44
N LYS A 245 -6.41 -30.49 9.58
CA LYS A 245 -6.54 -31.95 9.52
C LYS A 245 -5.23 -32.66 9.08
N GLU A 246 -4.49 -32.02 8.15
CA GLU A 246 -3.23 -32.56 7.65
C GLU A 246 -2.09 -32.36 8.65
N ILE A 247 -2.01 -31.18 9.26
CA ILE A 247 -0.98 -30.84 10.25
C ILE A 247 -1.15 -31.66 11.54
N GLN A 248 -2.38 -31.86 12.00
CA GLN A 248 -2.71 -32.47 13.29
C GLN A 248 -1.96 -31.81 14.46
N PRO A 249 -2.22 -30.50 14.69
CA PRO A 249 -1.51 -29.74 15.71
C PRO A 249 -1.95 -30.12 17.13
#